data_4db16ea5add4bcb789c60f2bdb6ea15d
#
_entry.id   4db16ea5add4bcb789c60f2bdb6ea15d
#
_cell.length_a   1.000
_cell.length_b   1.000
_cell.length_c   1.000
_cell.angle_alpha   90.00
_cell.angle_beta   90.00
_cell.angle_gamma   90.00
#
_symmetry.space_group_name_H-M   'P 1'
#
loop_
_entity.id
_entity.type
_entity.pdbx_description
1 polymer ?
#
loop_
_entity_poly.entity_id
_entity_poly.type
_entity_poly.pdbx_seq_one_letter_code
_entity_poly.pdbx_strand_id
1 'polypeptide(L)'
;KEFKQIPIEHDLFTEKVMYPIKRVRRRIPTRGGGNAALDTQVRPGEPVLEGIEIDGRYAVIYSKYDISCALERQASVACAGYIPEDAEKIAINIILYALLQDVARYSEMVR
;
A
#
# COMPACT_ATOMS: atom_id res chain seq x y z
N LYS A 1 10.98 -18.48 -1.90
CA LYS A 1 10.13 -17.77 -0.93
C LYS A 1 8.89 -17.24 -1.60
N GLU A 2 7.81 -17.22 -0.87
CA GLU A 2 6.52 -16.85 -1.40
C GLU A 2 6.05 -15.51 -0.87
N PHE A 3 5.29 -14.79 -1.69
CA PHE A 3 4.57 -13.63 -1.23
C PHE A 3 3.42 -14.07 -0.32
N LYS A 4 3.30 -13.40 0.81
CA LYS A 4 2.19 -13.60 1.74
C LYS A 4 1.55 -12.26 2.03
N GLN A 5 0.24 -12.26 2.24
CA GLN A 5 -0.45 -11.03 2.61
C GLN A 5 0.06 -10.53 3.96
N ILE A 6 0.39 -9.24 4.00
CA ILE A 6 0.84 -8.60 5.23
C ILE A 6 -0.39 -8.37 6.11
N PRO A 7 -0.39 -8.90 7.36
CA PRO A 7 -1.55 -8.73 8.25
C PRO A 7 -1.83 -7.25 8.54
N ILE A 8 -3.10 -6.92 8.68
CA ILE A 8 -3.52 -5.54 8.97
C ILE A 8 -2.96 -5.04 10.32
N GLU A 9 -2.65 -5.95 11.23
CA GLU A 9 -2.10 -5.62 12.54
C GLU A 9 -0.60 -5.33 12.50
N HIS A 10 0.05 -5.60 11.39
CA HIS A 10 1.49 -5.36 11.25
C HIS A 10 1.82 -3.88 11.43
N ASP A 11 2.99 -3.60 11.99
CA ASP A 11 3.45 -2.24 12.24
C ASP A 11 3.39 -1.34 11.01
N LEU A 12 3.55 -1.92 9.82
CA LEU A 12 3.49 -1.19 8.55
C LEU A 12 2.18 -0.40 8.40
N PHE A 13 1.08 -0.89 8.98
CA PHE A 13 -0.22 -0.25 8.88
C PHE A 13 -0.60 0.54 10.14
N THR A 14 0.37 0.86 10.97
CA THR A 14 0.09 1.50 12.25
C THR A 14 0.86 2.80 12.42
N GLU A 15 0.46 3.56 13.44
CA GLU A 15 1.14 4.80 13.82
C GLU A 15 2.56 4.57 14.33
N LYS A 16 2.95 3.33 14.56
CA LYS A 16 4.35 3.01 14.90
C LYS A 16 5.30 3.38 13.77
N VAL A 17 4.80 3.35 12.54
CA VAL A 17 5.57 3.82 11.38
C VAL A 17 5.24 5.28 11.11
N MET A 18 4.00 5.61 10.82
CA MET A 18 3.56 6.99 10.59
C MET A 18 2.04 7.08 10.63
N TYR A 19 1.34 6.51 9.66
CA TYR A 19 -0.11 6.63 9.55
C TYR A 19 -0.81 5.34 9.96
N PRO A 20 -1.85 5.43 10.80
CA PRO A 20 -2.72 4.27 11.01
C PRO A 20 -3.54 4.02 9.73
N ILE A 21 -3.36 2.86 9.12
CA ILE A 21 -4.03 2.52 7.87
C ILE A 21 -4.88 1.27 8.11
N LYS A 22 -6.11 1.48 8.54
CA LYS A 22 -7.04 0.37 8.80
C LYS A 22 -8.00 0.15 7.64
N ARG A 23 -8.39 1.24 6.98
CA ARG A 23 -9.27 1.19 5.83
C ARG A 23 -8.78 2.18 4.79
N VAL A 24 -8.89 1.77 3.54
CA VAL A 24 -8.50 2.59 2.40
C VAL A 24 -9.62 2.54 1.37
N ARG A 25 -9.59 3.48 0.45
CA ARG A 25 -10.56 3.55 -0.63
C ARG A 25 -9.88 3.24 -1.94
N ARG A 26 -10.56 2.45 -2.75
CA ARG A 26 -10.07 2.05 -4.06
C ARG A 26 -11.09 2.37 -5.13
N ARG A 27 -10.59 2.72 -6.30
CA ARG A 27 -11.40 2.84 -7.49
C ARG A 27 -11.53 1.48 -8.15
N ILE A 28 -12.74 1.06 -8.37
CA ILE A 28 -13.05 -0.22 -8.99
C ILE A 28 -13.81 0.07 -10.28
N PRO A 29 -13.37 -0.45 -11.44
CA PRO A 29 -14.13 -0.30 -12.67
C PRO A 29 -15.53 -0.90 -12.50
N THR A 30 -16.54 -0.16 -12.96
CA THR A 30 -17.90 -0.66 -12.93
C THR A 30 -18.27 -1.23 -14.28
N ARG A 31 -19.10 -2.26 -14.25
CA ARG A 31 -19.69 -2.79 -15.48
C ARG A 31 -21.00 -2.07 -15.73
N GLY A 32 -21.11 -1.50 -16.90
CA GLY A 32 -22.35 -0.86 -17.34
C GLY A 32 -22.42 -0.93 -18.84
N GLY A 33 -23.50 -0.44 -19.44
CA GLY A 33 -23.63 -0.38 -20.88
C GLY A 33 -22.85 0.79 -21.47
N GLY A 34 -22.59 0.77 -22.75
CA GLY A 34 -22.00 1.87 -23.49
C GLY A 34 -20.59 2.21 -23.04
N ASN A 35 -20.39 3.41 -22.52
CA ASN A 35 -19.10 3.90 -22.08
C ASN A 35 -18.76 3.53 -20.63
N ALA A 36 -19.33 2.47 -20.12
CA ALA A 36 -19.14 2.07 -18.73
C ALA A 36 -17.69 1.79 -18.38
N ALA A 37 -16.86 1.50 -19.37
CA ALA A 37 -15.43 1.35 -19.15
C ALA A 37 -14.78 2.61 -18.60
N LEU A 38 -15.45 3.74 -18.69
CA LEU A 38 -14.98 5.03 -18.16
C LEU A 38 -15.47 5.30 -16.74
N ASP A 39 -16.34 4.45 -16.22
CA ASP A 39 -16.89 4.63 -14.90
C ASP A 39 -16.10 3.86 -13.85
N THR A 40 -15.88 4.48 -12.71
CA THR A 40 -15.29 3.83 -11.57
C THR A 40 -16.14 4.07 -10.33
N GLN A 41 -16.07 3.14 -9.40
CA GLN A 41 -16.70 3.25 -8.11
C GLN A 41 -15.63 3.29 -7.03
N VAL A 42 -15.81 4.16 -6.04
CA VAL A 42 -14.90 4.19 -4.90
C VAL A 42 -15.50 3.31 -3.80
N ARG A 43 -14.74 2.30 -3.37
CA ARG A 43 -15.16 1.39 -2.31
C ARG A 43 -14.14 1.33 -1.20
N PRO A 44 -14.59 1.37 0.06
CA PRO A 44 -13.69 1.21 1.19
C PRO A 44 -13.33 -0.28 1.40
N GLY A 45 -12.20 -0.52 2.01
CA GLY A 45 -11.75 -1.85 2.35
C GLY A 45 -10.43 -1.80 3.11
N GLU A 46 -9.89 -2.96 3.44
CA GLU A 46 -8.57 -3.02 4.03
C GLU A 46 -7.50 -2.85 2.96
N PRO A 47 -6.34 -2.25 3.30
CA PRO A 47 -5.23 -2.24 2.35
C PRO A 47 -4.75 -3.66 2.11
N VAL A 48 -4.36 -3.95 0.87
CA VAL A 48 -3.87 -5.28 0.49
C VAL A 48 -2.44 -5.13 -0.01
N LEU A 49 -1.51 -5.53 0.81
CA LEU A 49 -0.10 -5.61 0.45
C LEU A 49 0.39 -7.02 0.72
N GLU A 50 1.27 -7.49 -0.13
CA GLU A 50 1.92 -8.78 0.04
C GLU A 50 3.42 -8.57 0.20
N GLY A 51 4.07 -9.45 0.92
CA GLY A 51 5.49 -9.30 1.16
C GLY A 51 6.22 -10.61 1.29
N ILE A 52 7.53 -10.52 1.17
CA ILE A 52 8.45 -11.62 1.43
C ILE A 52 9.28 -11.23 2.65
N GLU A 53 9.17 -12.03 3.70
CA GLU A 53 9.96 -11.82 4.91
C GLU A 53 11.34 -12.43 4.78
N ILE A 54 12.34 -11.66 5.19
CA ILE A 54 13.73 -12.12 5.29
C ILE A 54 14.26 -11.56 6.61
N ASP A 55 14.73 -12.47 7.46
CA ASP A 55 15.28 -12.12 8.78
C ASP A 55 14.32 -11.28 9.63
N GLY A 56 13.05 -11.69 9.63
CA GLY A 56 12.04 -11.07 10.50
C GLY A 56 11.48 -9.74 10.01
N ARG A 57 11.80 -9.35 8.78
CA ARG A 57 11.26 -8.12 8.20
C ARG A 57 10.82 -8.36 6.76
N TYR A 58 9.94 -7.51 6.28
CA TYR A 58 9.55 -7.55 4.88
C TYR A 58 10.61 -6.87 4.03
N ALA A 59 11.33 -7.66 3.25
CA ALA A 59 12.38 -7.17 2.35
C ALA A 59 11.83 -6.83 0.96
N VAL A 60 10.71 -7.42 0.58
CA VAL A 60 10.01 -7.12 -0.67
C VAL A 60 8.56 -6.89 -0.34
N ILE A 61 7.99 -5.83 -0.87
CA ILE A 61 6.58 -5.49 -0.68
C ILE A 61 5.95 -5.28 -2.04
N TYR A 62 4.84 -5.96 -2.27
CA TYR A 62 4.10 -5.89 -3.51
C TYR A 62 2.69 -5.39 -3.25
N SER A 63 2.27 -4.40 -4.03
CA SER A 63 0.91 -3.89 -3.97
C SER A 63 0.11 -4.44 -5.15
N LYS A 64 -0.92 -5.21 -4.84
CA LYS A 64 -1.82 -5.75 -5.86
C LYS A 64 -2.55 -4.63 -6.58
N TYR A 65 -2.89 -3.56 -5.86
CA TYR A 65 -3.62 -2.44 -6.42
C TYR A 65 -2.66 -1.29 -6.69
N ASP A 66 -2.94 -0.56 -7.77
CA ASP A 66 -2.03 0.47 -8.25
C ASP A 66 -1.89 1.61 -7.24
N ILE A 67 -0.64 1.98 -6.98
CA ILE A 67 -0.29 3.12 -6.15
C ILE A 67 0.25 4.26 -7.03
N SER A 68 1.00 3.93 -8.07
CA SER A 68 1.73 4.93 -8.85
C SER A 68 0.84 5.92 -9.59
N CYS A 69 -0.24 5.46 -10.20
CA CYS A 69 -1.19 6.37 -10.83
C CYS A 69 -1.76 7.38 -9.85
N ALA A 70 -2.10 6.90 -8.65
CA ALA A 70 -2.65 7.74 -7.61
C ALA A 70 -1.63 8.77 -7.12
N LEU A 71 -0.36 8.36 -7.00
CA LEU A 71 0.70 9.27 -6.61
C LEU A 71 0.96 10.35 -7.65
N GLU A 72 0.74 10.03 -8.93
CA GLU A 72 0.82 11.00 -10.01
C GLU A 72 -0.45 11.83 -10.14
N ARG A 73 -1.46 11.55 -9.31
CA ARG A 73 -2.75 12.21 -9.31
C ARG A 73 -3.48 12.12 -10.65
N GLN A 74 -3.29 10.99 -11.31
CA GLN A 74 -3.99 10.67 -12.55
C GLN A 74 -5.41 10.22 -12.22
N ALA A 75 -6.39 10.90 -12.79
CA ALA A 75 -7.79 10.57 -12.56
C ALA A 75 -8.41 9.96 -13.81
N SER A 76 -7.85 8.85 -14.27
CA SER A 76 -8.34 8.17 -15.45
C SER A 76 -8.81 6.77 -15.11
N VAL A 77 -9.56 6.17 -16.03
CA VAL A 77 -10.06 4.80 -15.90
C VAL A 77 -8.91 3.80 -15.77
N ALA A 78 -7.79 4.11 -16.44
CA ALA A 78 -6.60 3.27 -16.38
C ALA A 78 -5.98 3.26 -15.00
N CYS A 79 -6.37 4.16 -14.11
CA CYS A 79 -5.81 4.29 -12.78
C CYS A 79 -6.76 3.71 -11.72
N ALA A 80 -7.25 2.52 -11.96
CA ALA A 80 -7.96 1.76 -10.93
C ALA A 80 -6.99 1.38 -9.83
N GLY A 81 -7.34 1.61 -8.60
CA GLY A 81 -6.47 1.32 -7.45
C GLY A 81 -6.80 2.25 -6.30
N TYR A 82 -5.83 2.49 -5.44
CA TYR A 82 -6.06 3.35 -4.29
C TYR A 82 -6.29 4.80 -4.72
N ILE A 83 -7.14 5.52 -3.99
CA ILE A 83 -7.29 6.95 -4.23
C ILE A 83 -6.02 7.68 -3.77
N PRO A 84 -5.75 8.89 -4.30
CA PRO A 84 -4.46 9.57 -4.04
C PRO A 84 -4.09 9.72 -2.57
N GLU A 85 -5.02 10.13 -1.72
CA GLU A 85 -4.72 10.35 -0.31
C GLU A 85 -4.30 9.05 0.39
N ASP A 86 -4.98 7.95 0.06
CA ASP A 86 -4.69 6.67 0.68
C ASP A 86 -3.40 6.06 0.12
N ALA A 87 -3.17 6.23 -1.19
CA ALA A 87 -1.93 5.78 -1.82
C ALA A 87 -0.72 6.49 -1.22
N GLU A 88 -0.82 7.79 -0.96
CA GLU A 88 0.26 8.54 -0.32
C GLU A 88 0.58 7.99 1.06
N LYS A 89 -0.43 7.71 1.87
CA LYS A 89 -0.22 7.15 3.22
C LYS A 89 0.46 5.79 3.15
N ILE A 90 0.01 4.93 2.23
CA ILE A 90 0.62 3.61 2.05
C ILE A 90 2.08 3.75 1.62
N ALA A 91 2.35 4.60 0.64
CA ALA A 91 3.71 4.81 0.12
C ALA A 91 4.63 5.37 1.20
N ILE A 92 4.18 6.35 1.96
CA ILE A 92 4.97 6.93 3.04
C ILE A 92 5.27 5.89 4.11
N ASN A 93 4.28 5.09 4.49
CA ASN A 93 4.49 4.03 5.48
C ASN A 93 5.50 2.99 4.99
N ILE A 94 5.43 2.61 3.72
CA ILE A 94 6.39 1.65 3.14
C ILE A 94 7.81 2.21 3.21
N ILE A 95 7.99 3.45 2.80
CA ILE A 95 9.31 4.09 2.80
C ILE A 95 9.85 4.21 4.22
N LEU A 96 9.03 4.67 5.15
CA LEU A 96 9.45 4.83 6.54
C LEU A 96 9.71 3.48 7.21
N TYR A 97 8.91 2.48 6.90
CA TYR A 97 9.15 1.12 7.39
C TYR A 97 10.55 0.64 6.98
N ALA A 98 10.90 0.82 5.71
CA ALA A 98 12.22 0.43 5.21
C ALA A 98 13.34 1.19 5.93
N LEU A 99 13.18 2.49 6.10
CA LEU A 99 14.19 3.31 6.78
C LEU A 99 14.34 2.93 8.25
N LEU A 100 13.24 2.63 8.94
CA LEU A 100 13.28 2.23 10.34
C LEU A 100 13.99 0.88 10.52
N GLN A 101 13.84 -0.03 9.56
CA GLN A 101 14.56 -1.30 9.60
C GLN A 101 16.06 -1.08 9.47
N ASP A 102 16.48 -0.19 8.58
CA ASP A 102 17.89 0.13 8.39
C ASP A 102 18.49 0.78 9.65
N VAL A 103 17.77 1.70 10.28
CA VAL A 103 18.21 2.33 11.52
C VAL A 103 18.38 1.30 12.63
N ALA A 104 17.41 0.40 12.77
CA ALA A 104 17.48 -0.65 13.78
C ALA A 104 18.68 -1.56 13.58
N ARG A 105 18.96 -1.94 12.33
CA ARG A 105 20.13 -2.76 12.00
C ARG A 105 21.43 -2.04 12.32
N TYR A 106 21.51 -0.78 11.96
CA TYR A 106 22.69 0.04 12.25
C TYR A 106 22.95 0.12 13.75
N SER A 107 21.90 0.34 14.54
CA SER A 107 21.99 0.41 16.00
C SER A 107 22.54 -0.90 16.59
N GLU A 108 22.12 -2.04 16.06
CA GLU A 108 22.63 -3.33 16.49
C GLU A 108 24.11 -3.53 16.15
N MET A 109 24.53 -3.03 15.00
CA MET A 109 25.90 -3.16 14.53
C MET A 109 26.91 -2.35 15.35
N VAL A 110 26.49 -1.23 15.92
CA VAL A 110 27.41 -0.32 16.63
C VAL A 110 27.41 -0.49 18.14
N ARG A 111 26.67 -1.44 18.65
CA ARG A 111 26.65 -1.76 20.08
C ARG A 111 27.83 -2.56 20.53
#